data_90f710a9889e5f81deb5a1cf956e8d90
#
_entry.id   90f710a9889e5f81deb5a1cf956e8d90
#
_cell.length_a   1.000
_cell.length_b   1.000
_cell.length_c   1.000
_cell.angle_alpha   90.00
_cell.angle_beta   90.00
_cell.angle_gamma   90.00
#
_symmetry.space_group_name_H-M   'P 1'
#
loop_
_entity.id
_entity.type
_entity.pdbx_description
1 polymer ?
#
loop_
_entity_poly.entity_id
_entity_poly.type
_entity_poly.pdbx_seq_one_letter_code
_entity_poly.pdbx_strand_id
1 'polypeptide(L)'
;MRVLELKVPPPVVALVTAVLMWLASHSSPTLAFVFPAGNLLAVGLAAIGLMVAISGVVTFRRARTTLDPTKPETSSSLVSWGIYKITRNPMYLGLLLLLTAWAIFLSNWLAFLFLPVFVVYMNRFQIVPEEQALTLLFAREFVAYQSRVRRWL
;
A
#
# COMPACT_ATOMS: atom_id res chain seq x y z
N MET A 1 5.11 4.04 21.42
CA MET A 1 4.82 3.50 20.09
C MET A 1 4.60 4.57 19.00
N ARG A 2 4.51 5.85 19.34
CA ARG A 2 4.40 6.96 18.35
C ARG A 2 5.71 7.24 17.55
N VAL A 3 6.80 6.58 17.91
CA VAL A 3 8.13 6.87 17.34
C VAL A 3 8.26 6.45 15.86
N LEU A 4 7.46 5.50 15.39
CA LEU A 4 7.48 5.00 13.99
C LEU A 4 6.35 5.56 13.12
N GLU A 5 5.38 6.29 13.71
CA GLU A 5 4.25 6.84 12.97
C GLU A 5 4.74 7.88 11.96
N LEU A 6 4.39 7.69 10.68
CA LEU A 6 4.71 8.57 9.55
C LEU A 6 6.22 8.82 9.29
N LYS A 7 7.12 8.04 9.89
CA LYS A 7 8.58 8.27 9.76
C LYS A 7 9.22 7.48 8.61
N VAL A 8 8.71 6.30 8.34
CA VAL A 8 9.28 5.45 7.28
C VAL A 8 8.43 5.57 6.03
N PRO A 9 8.98 6.06 4.92
CA PRO A 9 8.23 6.16 3.67
C PRO A 9 7.69 4.80 3.24
N PRO A 10 6.41 4.69 2.81
CA PRO A 10 5.78 3.43 2.41
C PRO A 10 6.55 2.60 1.37
N PRO A 11 7.21 3.20 0.35
CA PRO A 11 8.05 2.43 -0.57
C PRO A 11 9.24 1.74 0.12
N VAL A 12 9.80 2.36 1.18
CA VAL A 12 10.90 1.75 1.95
C VAL A 12 10.39 0.55 2.73
N VAL A 13 9.20 0.65 3.35
CA VAL A 13 8.55 -0.49 4.03
C VAL A 13 8.31 -1.63 3.05
N ALA A 14 7.80 -1.34 1.86
CA ALA A 14 7.59 -2.34 0.82
C ALA A 14 8.90 -2.98 0.36
N LEU A 15 9.97 -2.20 0.16
CA LEU A 15 11.28 -2.72 -0.22
C LEU A 15 11.86 -3.65 0.86
N VAL A 16 11.82 -3.23 2.12
CA VAL A 16 12.27 -4.06 3.26
C VAL A 16 11.45 -5.35 3.31
N THR A 17 10.13 -5.27 3.17
CA THR A 17 9.27 -6.45 3.13
C THR A 17 9.65 -7.39 1.97
N ALA A 18 9.89 -6.86 0.78
CA ALA A 18 10.29 -7.66 -0.39
C ALA A 18 11.64 -8.38 -0.18
N VAL A 19 12.61 -7.70 0.45
CA VAL A 19 13.90 -8.30 0.82
C VAL A 19 13.71 -9.42 1.84
N LEU A 20 12.90 -9.21 2.88
CA LEU A 20 12.61 -10.23 3.90
C LEU A 20 11.89 -11.44 3.28
N MET A 21 10.94 -11.22 2.36
CA MET A 21 10.28 -12.30 1.61
C MET A 21 11.29 -13.13 0.81
N TRP A 22 12.22 -12.47 0.13
CA TRP A 22 13.26 -13.15 -0.63
C TRP A 22 14.18 -13.97 0.27
N LEU A 23 14.69 -13.39 1.36
CA LEU A 23 15.54 -14.07 2.34
C LEU A 23 14.83 -15.29 2.95
N ALA A 24 13.57 -15.13 3.37
CA ALA A 24 12.77 -16.21 3.95
C ALA A 24 12.54 -17.34 2.94
N SER A 25 12.22 -17.00 1.69
CA SER A 25 12.04 -17.99 0.62
C SER A 25 13.32 -18.76 0.33
N HIS A 26 14.46 -18.09 0.34
CA HIS A 26 15.77 -18.71 0.09
C HIS A 26 16.21 -19.63 1.24
N SER A 27 15.85 -19.26 2.48
CA SER A 27 16.15 -20.05 3.68
C SER A 27 15.23 -21.25 3.88
N SER A 28 14.11 -21.32 3.15
CA SER A 28 13.08 -22.36 3.35
C SER A 28 12.65 -22.99 2.03
N PRO A 29 13.55 -23.68 1.29
CA PRO A 29 13.25 -24.27 -0.01
C PRO A 29 12.18 -25.38 0.06
N THR A 30 11.97 -25.99 1.22
CA THR A 30 10.95 -27.02 1.45
C THR A 30 9.52 -26.48 1.35
N LEU A 31 9.31 -25.17 1.46
CA LEU A 31 8.02 -24.49 1.32
C LEU A 31 7.80 -23.94 -0.10
N ALA A 32 8.70 -24.27 -1.04
CA ALA A 32 8.51 -23.93 -2.45
C ALA A 32 7.35 -24.72 -3.07
N PHE A 33 6.66 -24.11 -4.00
CA PHE A 33 5.61 -24.74 -4.80
C PHE A 33 5.79 -24.43 -6.28
N VAL A 34 5.26 -25.30 -7.14
CA VAL A 34 5.24 -25.06 -8.58
C VAL A 34 3.85 -24.55 -8.96
N PHE A 35 3.82 -23.37 -9.58
CA PHE A 35 2.59 -22.79 -10.07
C PHE A 35 2.70 -22.57 -11.60
N PRO A 36 2.00 -23.39 -12.41
CA PRO A 36 1.97 -23.21 -13.86
C PRO A 36 1.51 -21.78 -14.20
N ALA A 37 2.23 -21.12 -15.10
CA ALA A 37 1.99 -19.72 -15.48
C ALA A 37 2.18 -18.68 -14.33
N GLY A 38 2.80 -19.05 -13.20
CA GLY A 38 3.01 -18.13 -12.06
C GLY A 38 3.75 -16.84 -12.45
N ASN A 39 4.76 -16.95 -13.32
CA ASN A 39 5.48 -15.78 -13.81
C ASN A 39 4.57 -14.82 -14.61
N LEU A 40 3.70 -15.34 -15.44
CA LEU A 40 2.75 -14.52 -16.21
C LEU A 40 1.75 -13.83 -15.29
N LEU A 41 1.21 -14.54 -14.30
CA LEU A 41 0.33 -13.96 -13.29
C LEU A 41 1.06 -12.89 -12.47
N ALA A 42 2.29 -13.16 -12.04
CA ALA A 42 3.10 -12.19 -11.28
C ALA A 42 3.34 -10.91 -12.09
N VAL A 43 3.72 -11.02 -13.37
CA VAL A 43 3.91 -9.86 -14.26
C VAL A 43 2.59 -9.09 -14.44
N GLY A 44 1.48 -9.79 -14.70
CA GLY A 44 0.17 -9.14 -14.85
C GLY A 44 -0.26 -8.40 -13.58
N LEU A 45 -0.09 -9.03 -12.42
CA LEU A 45 -0.44 -8.42 -11.13
C LEU A 45 0.49 -7.25 -10.78
N ALA A 46 1.80 -7.35 -11.11
CA ALA A 46 2.73 -6.25 -10.94
C ALA A 46 2.35 -5.04 -11.81
N ALA A 47 1.97 -5.27 -13.06
CA ALA A 47 1.50 -4.22 -13.95
C ALA A 47 0.24 -3.53 -13.40
N ILE A 48 -0.73 -4.29 -12.88
CA ILE A 48 -1.94 -3.75 -12.23
C ILE A 48 -1.55 -2.93 -10.99
N GLY A 49 -0.69 -3.47 -10.12
CA GLY A 49 -0.22 -2.78 -8.92
C GLY A 49 0.45 -1.44 -9.24
N LEU A 50 1.31 -1.43 -10.27
CA LEU A 50 1.97 -0.21 -10.74
C LEU A 50 0.96 0.80 -11.30
N MET A 51 0.00 0.37 -12.11
CA MET A 51 -1.06 1.25 -12.64
C MET A 51 -1.90 1.85 -11.51
N VAL A 52 -2.28 1.08 -10.50
CA VAL A 52 -3.03 1.55 -9.33
C VAL A 52 -2.21 2.58 -8.54
N ALA A 53 -0.93 2.31 -8.27
CA ALA A 53 -0.05 3.24 -7.57
C ALA A 53 0.14 4.56 -8.34
N ILE A 54 0.43 4.48 -9.66
CA ILE A 54 0.62 5.64 -10.52
C ILE A 54 -0.66 6.47 -10.60
N SER A 55 -1.83 5.83 -10.73
CA SER A 55 -3.11 6.55 -10.79
C SER A 55 -3.39 7.33 -9.50
N GLY A 56 -3.00 6.79 -8.34
CA GLY A 56 -3.02 7.50 -7.06
C GLY A 56 -2.14 8.75 -7.08
N VAL A 57 -0.87 8.61 -7.49
CA VAL A 57 0.07 9.73 -7.60
C VAL A 57 -0.42 10.79 -8.58
N VAL A 58 -0.89 10.39 -9.76
CA VAL A 58 -1.40 11.33 -10.78
C VAL A 58 -2.61 12.10 -10.27
N THR A 59 -3.52 11.44 -9.54
CA THR A 59 -4.70 12.08 -8.97
C THR A 59 -4.32 13.15 -7.95
N PHE A 60 -3.37 12.86 -7.05
CA PHE A 60 -2.84 13.84 -6.09
C PHE A 60 -2.13 15.02 -6.77
N ARG A 61 -1.29 14.76 -7.77
CA ARG A 61 -0.62 15.83 -8.53
C ARG A 61 -1.61 16.77 -9.22
N ARG A 62 -2.70 16.21 -9.78
CA ARG A 62 -3.78 17.01 -10.39
C ARG A 62 -4.56 17.82 -9.37
N ALA A 63 -4.71 17.33 -8.15
CA ALA A 63 -5.34 18.06 -7.05
C ALA A 63 -4.45 19.18 -6.47
N ARG A 64 -3.18 19.30 -6.90
CA ARG A 64 -2.21 20.29 -6.41
C ARG A 64 -2.06 20.30 -4.89
N THR A 65 -2.20 19.11 -4.26
CA THR A 65 -1.99 18.92 -2.83
C THR A 65 -0.71 18.10 -2.57
N THR A 66 -0.27 18.01 -1.32
CA THR A 66 0.97 17.31 -0.99
C THR A 66 0.85 15.80 -1.21
N LEU A 67 1.94 15.21 -1.72
CA LEU A 67 2.12 13.76 -1.84
C LEU A 67 2.93 13.19 -0.66
N ASP A 68 3.38 14.04 0.26
CA ASP A 68 4.24 13.59 1.36
C ASP A 68 3.43 12.81 2.41
N PRO A 69 3.56 11.47 2.45
CA PRO A 69 2.82 10.64 3.39
C PRO A 69 3.32 10.80 4.83
N THR A 70 4.44 11.51 5.03
CA THR A 70 5.00 11.78 6.36
C THR A 70 4.50 13.09 6.95
N LYS A 71 3.81 13.92 6.14
CA LYS A 71 3.28 15.23 6.54
C LYS A 71 1.84 15.46 6.05
N PRO A 72 0.90 14.59 6.42
CA PRO A 72 -0.48 14.69 5.97
C PRO A 72 -1.17 15.99 6.40
N GLU A 73 -0.67 16.63 7.48
CA GLU A 73 -1.14 17.93 7.96
C GLU A 73 -0.91 19.07 6.99
N THR A 74 -0.04 18.91 5.99
CA THR A 74 0.22 19.92 4.95
C THR A 74 -0.72 19.81 3.75
N SER A 75 -1.69 18.89 3.79
CA SER A 75 -2.66 18.68 2.71
C SER A 75 -3.57 19.91 2.55
N SER A 76 -3.61 20.48 1.34
CA SER A 76 -4.41 21.68 1.02
C SER A 76 -5.82 21.33 0.54
N SER A 77 -6.09 20.11 0.13
CA SER A 77 -7.39 19.66 -0.35
C SER A 77 -7.59 18.16 -0.12
N LEU A 78 -8.85 17.76 0.15
CA LEU A 78 -9.24 16.36 0.25
C LEU A 78 -9.41 15.76 -1.15
N VAL A 79 -8.63 14.75 -1.48
CA VAL A 79 -8.71 14.03 -2.75
C VAL A 79 -9.70 12.86 -2.60
N SER A 80 -10.88 12.99 -3.20
CA SER A 80 -11.97 11.99 -3.14
C SER A 80 -12.51 11.55 -4.51
N TRP A 81 -11.77 11.84 -5.59
CA TRP A 81 -12.14 11.56 -6.97
C TRP A 81 -11.14 10.62 -7.68
N GLY A 82 -11.45 10.19 -8.92
CA GLY A 82 -10.60 9.24 -9.63
C GLY A 82 -10.54 7.90 -8.93
N ILE A 83 -9.34 7.33 -8.79
CA ILE A 83 -9.09 6.06 -8.10
C ILE A 83 -9.48 6.09 -6.60
N TYR A 84 -9.53 7.28 -5.99
CA TYR A 84 -9.94 7.49 -4.60
C TYR A 84 -11.44 7.30 -4.36
N LYS A 85 -12.26 7.07 -5.41
CA LYS A 85 -13.64 6.59 -5.28
C LYS A 85 -13.73 5.09 -4.98
N ILE A 86 -12.69 4.33 -5.26
CA ILE A 86 -12.64 2.87 -5.12
C ILE A 86 -11.95 2.47 -3.82
N THR A 87 -10.82 3.09 -3.53
CA THR A 87 -10.00 2.86 -2.33
C THR A 87 -9.47 4.19 -1.80
N ARG A 88 -9.38 4.31 -0.46
CA ARG A 88 -8.78 5.51 0.15
C ARG A 88 -7.25 5.54 0.06
N ASN A 89 -6.62 4.39 -0.19
CA ASN A 89 -5.16 4.24 -0.19
C ASN A 89 -4.63 3.57 -1.46
N PRO A 90 -4.89 4.12 -2.66
CA PRO A 90 -4.51 3.46 -3.92
C PRO A 90 -3.00 3.25 -4.05
N MET A 91 -2.17 4.16 -3.56
CA MET A 91 -0.72 4.00 -3.60
C MET A 91 -0.26 2.81 -2.74
N TYR A 92 -0.85 2.62 -1.55
CA TYR A 92 -0.51 1.49 -0.67
C TYR A 92 -1.09 0.17 -1.17
N LEU A 93 -2.28 0.22 -1.77
CA LEU A 93 -2.86 -0.93 -2.46
C LEU A 93 -1.98 -1.37 -3.63
N GLY A 94 -1.44 -0.44 -4.41
CA GLY A 94 -0.48 -0.73 -5.46
C GLY A 94 0.79 -1.41 -4.94
N LEU A 95 1.35 -0.95 -3.81
CA LEU A 95 2.48 -1.60 -3.17
C LEU A 95 2.15 -3.02 -2.68
N LEU A 96 0.96 -3.22 -2.11
CA LEU A 96 0.50 -4.55 -1.69
C LEU A 96 0.36 -5.51 -2.89
N LEU A 97 -0.18 -5.04 -4.01
CA LEU A 97 -0.27 -5.83 -5.25
C LEU A 97 1.12 -6.19 -5.80
N LEU A 98 2.08 -5.27 -5.76
CA LEU A 98 3.46 -5.52 -6.14
C LEU A 98 4.11 -6.57 -5.23
N LEU A 99 3.90 -6.50 -3.92
CA LEU A 99 4.39 -7.53 -2.98
C LEU A 99 3.70 -8.87 -3.20
N THR A 100 2.41 -8.88 -3.55
CA THR A 100 1.69 -10.13 -3.88
C THR A 100 2.25 -10.75 -5.16
N ALA A 101 2.51 -9.93 -6.18
CA ALA A 101 3.18 -10.37 -7.41
C ALA A 101 4.57 -10.96 -7.11
N TRP A 102 5.32 -10.32 -6.22
CA TRP A 102 6.62 -10.79 -5.76
C TRP A 102 6.53 -12.13 -5.03
N ALA A 103 5.53 -12.32 -4.12
CA ALA A 103 5.28 -13.59 -3.45
C ALA A 103 5.00 -14.73 -4.43
N ILE A 104 4.19 -14.46 -5.46
CA ILE A 104 3.88 -15.43 -6.53
C ILE A 104 5.16 -15.76 -7.31
N PHE A 105 5.96 -14.76 -7.67
CA PHE A 105 7.23 -14.95 -8.38
C PHE A 105 8.22 -15.81 -7.59
N LEU A 106 8.33 -15.57 -6.27
CA LEU A 106 9.18 -16.36 -5.37
C LEU A 106 8.68 -17.81 -5.21
N SER A 107 7.41 -18.08 -5.52
CA SER A 107 6.81 -19.42 -5.47
C SER A 107 7.09 -20.16 -4.16
N ASN A 108 6.93 -19.46 -3.03
CA ASN A 108 7.18 -19.99 -1.70
C ASN A 108 6.09 -19.52 -0.72
N TRP A 109 5.47 -20.48 0.00
CA TRP A 109 4.38 -20.19 0.93
C TRP A 109 4.76 -19.22 2.04
N LEU A 110 6.02 -19.24 2.48
CA LEU A 110 6.49 -18.36 3.55
C LEU A 110 6.44 -16.88 3.13
N ALA A 111 6.66 -16.60 1.84
CA ALA A 111 6.58 -15.22 1.32
C ALA A 111 5.19 -14.59 1.55
N PHE A 112 4.11 -15.37 1.41
CA PHE A 112 2.76 -14.85 1.58
C PHE A 112 2.45 -14.40 3.02
N LEU A 113 3.13 -14.95 4.02
CA LEU A 113 2.95 -14.54 5.42
C LEU A 113 3.39 -13.09 5.68
N PHE A 114 4.24 -12.53 4.84
CA PHE A 114 4.66 -11.12 4.96
C PHE A 114 3.59 -10.14 4.47
N LEU A 115 2.63 -10.56 3.66
CA LEU A 115 1.57 -9.68 3.16
C LEU A 115 0.66 -9.16 4.30
N PRO A 116 0.08 -10.01 5.16
CA PRO A 116 -0.69 -9.51 6.31
C PRO A 116 0.18 -8.69 7.27
N VAL A 117 1.45 -9.02 7.45
CA VAL A 117 2.38 -8.21 8.28
C VAL A 117 2.53 -6.80 7.68
N PHE A 118 2.73 -6.70 6.36
CA PHE A 118 2.76 -5.42 5.66
C PHE A 118 1.45 -4.61 5.85
N VAL A 119 0.29 -5.26 5.67
CA VAL A 119 -1.03 -4.62 5.85
C VAL A 119 -1.21 -4.11 7.27
N VAL A 120 -0.86 -4.91 8.29
CA VAL A 120 -0.95 -4.51 9.70
C VAL A 120 -0.01 -3.33 9.99
N TYR A 121 1.23 -3.38 9.50
CA TYR A 121 2.19 -2.30 9.64
C TYR A 121 1.67 -1.00 9.02
N MET A 122 1.22 -1.07 7.74
CA MET A 122 0.69 0.09 7.04
C MET A 122 -0.54 0.68 7.73
N ASN A 123 -1.47 -0.17 8.17
CA ASN A 123 -2.64 0.29 8.92
C ASN A 123 -2.25 1.02 10.20
N ARG A 124 -1.32 0.46 10.97
CA ARG A 124 -0.99 0.97 12.31
C ARG A 124 -0.12 2.22 12.26
N PHE A 125 0.90 2.24 11.41
CA PHE A 125 1.93 3.27 11.45
C PHE A 125 1.82 4.32 10.35
N GLN A 126 1.02 4.07 9.32
CA GLN A 126 0.84 4.97 8.19
C GLN A 126 -0.60 5.45 8.09
N ILE A 127 -1.55 4.53 7.83
CA ILE A 127 -2.92 4.90 7.46
C ILE A 127 -3.68 5.52 8.64
N VAL A 128 -3.63 4.93 9.83
CA VAL A 128 -4.35 5.48 11.00
C VAL A 128 -3.87 6.88 11.37
N PRO A 129 -2.55 7.17 11.47
CA PRO A 129 -2.08 8.54 11.69
C PRO A 129 -2.47 9.52 10.58
N GLU A 130 -2.41 9.11 9.29
CA GLU A 130 -2.89 9.93 8.17
C GLU A 130 -4.38 10.26 8.31
N GLU A 131 -5.23 9.26 8.59
CA GLU A 131 -6.67 9.45 8.76
C GLU A 131 -6.98 10.38 9.93
N GLN A 132 -6.21 10.32 11.02
CA GLN A 132 -6.36 11.24 12.15
C GLN A 132 -6.03 12.68 11.75
N ALA A 133 -4.93 12.89 11.04
CA ALA A 133 -4.55 14.22 10.53
C ALA A 133 -5.60 14.77 9.55
N LEU A 134 -6.07 13.95 8.60
CA LEU A 134 -7.09 14.35 7.64
C LEU A 134 -8.44 14.64 8.32
N THR A 135 -8.78 13.92 9.39
CA THR A 135 -9.99 14.20 10.18
C THR A 135 -9.91 15.56 10.87
N LEU A 136 -8.74 15.94 11.37
CA LEU A 136 -8.54 17.25 11.98
C LEU A 136 -8.62 18.39 10.94
N LEU A 137 -8.10 18.17 9.73
CA LEU A 137 -8.06 19.18 8.66
C LEU A 137 -9.43 19.34 7.98
N PHE A 138 -10.09 18.24 7.62
CA PHE A 138 -11.26 18.23 6.75
C PHE A 138 -12.57 17.82 7.47
N ALA A 139 -12.50 17.52 8.77
CA ALA A 139 -13.63 17.29 9.68
C ALA A 139 -14.79 16.47 9.02
N ARG A 140 -15.96 17.08 8.84
CA ARG A 140 -17.17 16.43 8.30
C ARG A 140 -17.00 15.88 6.89
N GLU A 141 -16.22 16.54 6.06
CA GLU A 141 -16.00 16.14 4.67
C GLU A 141 -15.24 14.80 4.61
N PHE A 142 -14.19 14.65 5.40
CA PHE A 142 -13.44 13.40 5.49
C PHE A 142 -14.26 12.26 6.08
N VAL A 143 -15.07 12.51 7.13
CA VAL A 143 -15.95 11.50 7.71
C VAL A 143 -17.01 11.02 6.69
N ALA A 144 -17.60 11.94 5.93
CA ALA A 144 -18.52 11.58 4.85
C ALA A 144 -17.85 10.80 3.71
N TYR A 145 -16.57 11.04 3.44
CA TYR A 145 -15.77 10.27 2.50
C TYR A 145 -15.48 8.87 3.05
N GLN A 146 -15.08 8.75 4.31
CA GLN A 146 -14.83 7.46 4.96
C GLN A 146 -16.04 6.53 4.98
N SER A 147 -17.25 7.06 5.11
CA SER A 147 -18.48 6.26 5.11
C SER A 147 -18.81 5.65 3.74
N ARG A 148 -18.27 6.20 2.64
CA ARG A 148 -18.55 5.78 1.26
C ARG A 148 -17.46 4.92 0.63
N VAL A 149 -16.22 5.09 1.06
CA VAL A 149 -15.05 4.44 0.45
C VAL A 149 -14.28 3.67 1.50
N ARG A 150 -13.96 2.42 1.21
CA ARG A 150 -13.18 1.57 2.12
C ARG A 150 -11.70 1.95 2.14
N ARG A 151 -10.99 1.47 3.17
CA ARG A 151 -9.56 1.74 3.37
C ARG A 151 -8.70 1.08 2.28
N TRP A 152 -8.99 -0.17 1.97
CA TRP A 152 -8.28 -0.96 0.97
C TRP A 152 -9.15 -1.21 -0.27
N LEU A 153 -10.19 -2.00 -0.15
CA LEU A 153 -11.19 -2.34 -1.20
C LEU A 153 -12.56 -2.55 -0.57
#